data_eb68b238a5df914e6f7462e417e05d14
#
_entry.id   eb68b238a5df914e6f7462e417e05d14
#
_cell.length_a   1.000
_cell.length_b   1.000
_cell.length_c   1.000
_cell.angle_alpha   90.00
_cell.angle_beta   90.00
_cell.angle_gamma   90.00
#
_symmetry.space_group_name_H-M   'P 1'
#
loop_
_entity.id
_entity.type
_entity.pdbx_description
1 polymer ?
#
loop_
_entity_poly.entity_id
_entity_poly.type
_entity_poly.pdbx_seq_one_letter_code
_entity_poly.pdbx_strand_id
1 'polypeptide(L)'
;MSLKQMTVNGVEIAYLDRGNGPPVIIAHCSSASHREWLPLIEALEPDWRVLAPDFIGYGQSGAWPEGKVFTGQADLAVLLDLANKVERPIHLVGHSYGAALALEAARGLGSKVQSLTLVEPVAFNLLRVERRPEWAEIEQLGVAVLTAVSNGNDRDAASAFMRYWLGRLRWWLSPEKFKAAITATIHKVALEFMILIEAGARLSDYASVTAPTLLIVGGKTRAPARAVVNMLSQALPNATTTVLKGAGHMSPFTHPSEVNRLIAGHLAAQRQREPAPLPEA
;
A
#
# COMPACT_ATOMS: atom_id res chain seq x y z
N MET A 1 17.56 4.88 -14.38
CA MET A 1 17.38 3.70 -13.53
C MET A 1 16.65 2.67 -14.36
N SER A 2 17.22 1.46 -14.55
CA SER A 2 16.53 0.37 -15.26
C SER A 2 15.65 -0.39 -14.27
N LEU A 3 14.37 -0.53 -14.58
CA LEU A 3 13.47 -1.44 -13.88
C LEU A 3 13.67 -2.86 -14.41
N LYS A 4 13.51 -3.84 -13.55
CA LYS A 4 13.35 -5.25 -13.93
C LYS A 4 11.89 -5.50 -14.30
N GLN A 5 11.65 -6.60 -15.02
CA GLN A 5 10.31 -7.03 -15.40
C GLN A 5 10.05 -8.46 -14.97
N MET A 6 8.79 -8.75 -14.68
CA MET A 6 8.26 -10.09 -14.47
C MET A 6 6.84 -10.18 -15.00
N THR A 7 6.38 -11.36 -15.33
CA THR A 7 5.00 -11.58 -15.77
C THR A 7 4.17 -12.11 -14.60
N VAL A 8 3.06 -11.44 -14.29
CA VAL A 8 2.09 -11.86 -13.29
C VAL A 8 0.70 -11.89 -13.92
N ASN A 9 0.03 -13.03 -13.89
CA ASN A 9 -1.30 -13.23 -14.51
C ASN A 9 -1.38 -12.79 -15.99
N GLY A 10 -0.26 -12.89 -16.71
CA GLY A 10 -0.15 -12.50 -18.13
C GLY A 10 0.07 -10.99 -18.35
N VAL A 11 0.33 -10.22 -17.29
CA VAL A 11 0.65 -8.80 -17.35
C VAL A 11 2.13 -8.60 -17.04
N GLU A 12 2.83 -7.76 -17.81
CA GLU A 12 4.20 -7.36 -17.52
C GLU A 12 4.23 -6.37 -16.35
N ILE A 13 4.92 -6.74 -15.29
CA ILE A 13 5.10 -5.94 -14.07
C ILE A 13 6.53 -5.41 -14.02
N ALA A 14 6.64 -4.09 -14.05
CA ALA A 14 7.91 -3.41 -13.83
C ALA A 14 8.17 -3.27 -12.32
N TYR A 15 9.39 -3.52 -11.88
CA TYR A 15 9.77 -3.34 -10.49
C TYR A 15 11.22 -2.88 -10.36
N LEU A 16 11.48 -2.06 -9.36
CA LEU A 16 12.83 -1.69 -8.97
C LEU A 16 13.41 -2.80 -8.08
N ASP A 17 14.68 -3.15 -8.28
CA ASP A 17 15.43 -4.10 -7.46
C ASP A 17 16.82 -3.52 -7.19
N ARG A 18 17.08 -3.09 -5.96
CA ARG A 18 18.29 -2.38 -5.56
C ARG A 18 18.83 -2.86 -4.22
N GLY A 19 20.16 -2.80 -4.09
CA GLY A 19 20.86 -3.22 -2.90
C GLY A 19 21.01 -4.74 -2.81
N ASN A 20 21.73 -5.22 -1.76
CA ASN A 20 22.11 -6.63 -1.62
C ASN A 20 21.84 -7.22 -0.22
N GLY A 21 21.23 -6.44 0.67
CA GLY A 21 20.95 -6.88 2.05
C GLY A 21 19.70 -7.78 2.18
N PRO A 22 19.13 -7.87 3.39
CA PRO A 22 17.85 -8.51 3.62
C PRO A 22 16.76 -7.89 2.74
N PRO A 23 15.82 -8.69 2.20
CA PRO A 23 14.87 -8.21 1.22
C PRO A 23 13.71 -7.44 1.85
N VAL A 24 13.42 -6.27 1.30
CA VAL A 24 12.25 -5.44 1.64
C VAL A 24 11.41 -5.24 0.39
N ILE A 25 10.15 -5.64 0.42
CA ILE A 25 9.19 -5.33 -0.64
C ILE A 25 8.37 -4.11 -0.22
N ILE A 26 8.35 -3.08 -1.07
CA ILE A 26 7.70 -1.80 -0.76
C ILE A 26 6.58 -1.52 -1.76
N ALA A 27 5.34 -1.45 -1.27
CA ALA A 27 4.12 -1.30 -2.03
C ALA A 27 3.61 0.16 -2.01
N HIS A 28 3.42 0.76 -3.19
CA HIS A 28 2.94 2.14 -3.35
C HIS A 28 1.42 2.27 -3.19
N CYS A 29 0.92 3.50 -3.03
CA CYS A 29 -0.51 3.79 -2.97
C CYS A 29 -1.17 3.83 -4.36
N SER A 30 -2.51 3.95 -4.39
CA SER A 30 -3.29 4.18 -5.62
C SER A 30 -2.78 5.39 -6.41
N SER A 31 -2.80 5.31 -7.73
CA SER A 31 -2.32 6.36 -8.66
C SER A 31 -0.87 6.78 -8.47
N ALA A 32 -0.04 5.95 -7.83
CA ALA A 32 1.39 6.17 -7.64
C ALA A 32 2.21 5.11 -8.41
N SER A 33 3.47 4.95 -8.03
CA SER A 33 4.40 3.95 -8.55
C SER A 33 5.54 3.75 -7.55
N HIS A 34 6.53 2.90 -7.85
CA HIS A 34 7.77 2.81 -7.06
C HIS A 34 8.41 4.17 -6.73
N ARG A 35 8.11 5.21 -7.53
CA ARG A 35 8.65 6.57 -7.33
C ARG A 35 8.18 7.23 -6.04
N GLU A 36 7.06 6.81 -5.47
CA GLU A 36 6.63 7.25 -4.14
C GLU A 36 7.73 7.07 -3.10
N TRP A 37 8.49 5.98 -3.25
CA TRP A 37 9.42 5.50 -2.26
C TRP A 37 10.89 5.78 -2.57
N LEU A 38 11.20 6.51 -3.65
CA LEU A 38 12.62 6.74 -4.04
C LEU A 38 13.50 7.28 -2.90
N PRO A 39 13.07 8.26 -2.08
CA PRO A 39 13.90 8.73 -0.97
C PRO A 39 14.12 7.66 0.13
N LEU A 40 13.13 6.78 0.35
CA LEU A 40 13.29 5.66 1.28
C LEU A 40 14.21 4.60 0.69
N ILE A 41 14.03 4.27 -0.59
CA ILE A 41 14.85 3.28 -1.30
C ILE A 41 16.33 3.68 -1.26
N GLU A 42 16.64 4.92 -1.56
CA GLU A 42 18.00 5.47 -1.51
C GLU A 42 18.61 5.37 -0.10
N ALA A 43 17.81 5.60 0.93
CA ALA A 43 18.25 5.48 2.33
C ALA A 43 18.46 4.03 2.78
N LEU A 44 17.73 3.07 2.22
CA LEU A 44 17.81 1.66 2.58
C LEU A 44 18.84 0.88 1.77
N GLU A 45 19.13 1.27 0.52
CA GLU A 45 19.96 0.55 -0.45
C GLU A 45 21.33 0.08 0.10
N PRO A 46 22.05 0.83 0.96
CA PRO A 46 23.32 0.37 1.51
C PRO A 46 23.23 -0.92 2.35
N ASP A 47 22.10 -1.13 3.04
CA ASP A 47 21.93 -2.21 4.01
C ASP A 47 20.86 -3.25 3.62
N TRP A 48 20.00 -2.92 2.66
CA TRP A 48 18.82 -3.69 2.31
C TRP A 48 18.74 -3.93 0.80
N ARG A 49 18.17 -5.07 0.40
CA ARG A 49 17.72 -5.26 -0.98
C ARG A 49 16.27 -4.83 -1.07
N VAL A 50 16.00 -3.76 -1.79
CA VAL A 50 14.65 -3.21 -1.93
C VAL A 50 14.05 -3.62 -3.26
N LEU A 51 12.85 -4.22 -3.19
CA LEU A 51 12.01 -4.55 -4.34
C LEU A 51 10.77 -3.67 -4.28
N ALA A 52 10.58 -2.82 -5.29
CA ALA A 52 9.43 -1.91 -5.33
C ALA A 52 8.72 -2.04 -6.68
N PRO A 53 7.59 -2.81 -6.73
CA PRO A 53 6.82 -2.97 -7.95
C PRO A 53 6.00 -1.72 -8.27
N ASP A 54 5.71 -1.54 -9.56
CA ASP A 54 4.55 -0.79 -10.01
C ASP A 54 3.38 -1.77 -10.11
N PHE A 55 2.27 -1.50 -9.44
CA PHE A 55 1.09 -2.35 -9.56
C PHE A 55 0.48 -2.28 -10.95
N ILE A 56 -0.36 -3.25 -11.29
CA ILE A 56 -1.03 -3.36 -12.60
C ILE A 56 -1.72 -2.04 -12.97
N GLY A 57 -1.42 -1.53 -14.17
CA GLY A 57 -1.97 -0.27 -14.67
C GLY A 57 -1.33 1.00 -14.09
N TYR A 58 -0.28 0.88 -13.30
CA TYR A 58 0.48 2.01 -12.75
C TYR A 58 1.94 2.02 -13.21
N GLY A 59 2.56 3.19 -13.16
CA GLY A 59 3.97 3.37 -13.44
C GLY A 59 4.38 2.88 -14.83
N GLN A 60 5.23 1.85 -14.87
CA GLN A 60 5.70 1.19 -16.09
C GLN A 60 5.19 -0.24 -16.25
N SER A 61 4.27 -0.67 -15.39
CA SER A 61 3.59 -1.96 -15.51
C SER A 61 2.49 -1.91 -16.56
N GLY A 62 2.23 -3.06 -17.16
CA GLY A 62 1.16 -3.23 -18.15
C GLY A 62 -0.23 -3.00 -17.55
N ALA A 63 -1.18 -2.67 -18.43
CA ALA A 63 -2.59 -2.59 -18.07
C ALA A 63 -3.21 -3.97 -17.90
N TRP A 64 -4.27 -4.06 -17.11
CA TRP A 64 -5.07 -5.28 -17.01
C TRP A 64 -5.74 -5.57 -18.35
N PRO A 65 -5.75 -6.83 -18.82
CA PRO A 65 -6.34 -7.18 -20.11
C PRO A 65 -7.82 -6.80 -20.20
N GLU A 66 -8.18 -6.16 -21.31
CA GLU A 66 -9.56 -5.78 -21.58
C GLU A 66 -10.48 -7.01 -21.58
N GLY A 67 -11.71 -6.86 -21.09
CA GLY A 67 -12.70 -7.93 -20.99
C GLY A 67 -12.47 -8.94 -19.86
N LYS A 68 -11.36 -8.88 -19.14
CA LYS A 68 -11.15 -9.72 -17.94
C LYS A 68 -11.60 -8.99 -16.67
N VAL A 69 -12.27 -9.71 -15.77
CA VAL A 69 -12.66 -9.18 -14.47
C VAL A 69 -11.39 -8.93 -13.65
N PHE A 70 -11.20 -7.70 -13.19
CA PHE A 70 -10.12 -7.35 -12.28
C PHE A 70 -10.54 -7.71 -10.85
N THR A 71 -9.69 -8.48 -10.15
CA THR A 71 -9.94 -8.89 -8.76
C THR A 71 -8.81 -8.46 -7.85
N GLY A 72 -9.05 -8.40 -6.54
CA GLY A 72 -8.02 -8.09 -5.55
C GLY A 72 -6.82 -9.04 -5.58
N GLN A 73 -7.01 -10.25 -6.09
CA GLN A 73 -5.94 -11.23 -6.26
C GLN A 73 -4.92 -10.81 -7.34
N ALA A 74 -5.31 -9.96 -8.29
CA ALA A 74 -4.43 -9.57 -9.39
C ALA A 74 -3.21 -8.78 -8.90
N ASP A 75 -3.44 -7.71 -8.13
CA ASP A 75 -2.33 -6.92 -7.54
C ASP A 75 -1.68 -7.63 -6.34
N LEU A 76 -2.45 -8.40 -5.57
CA LEU A 76 -1.88 -9.22 -4.48
C LEU A 76 -0.85 -10.21 -5.02
N ALA A 77 -1.13 -10.83 -6.16
CA ALA A 77 -0.20 -11.76 -6.82
C ALA A 77 1.15 -11.11 -7.15
N VAL A 78 1.19 -9.81 -7.44
CA VAL A 78 2.45 -9.08 -7.67
C VAL A 78 3.36 -9.15 -6.43
N LEU A 79 2.80 -8.93 -5.23
CA LEU A 79 3.58 -9.02 -3.98
C LEU A 79 3.96 -10.47 -3.66
N LEU A 80 3.05 -11.42 -3.86
CA LEU A 80 3.31 -12.83 -3.61
C LEU A 80 4.39 -13.39 -4.54
N ASP A 81 4.35 -13.04 -5.83
CA ASP A 81 5.33 -13.50 -6.81
C ASP A 81 6.73 -12.88 -6.55
N LEU A 82 6.79 -11.59 -6.16
CA LEU A 82 8.04 -10.99 -5.71
C LEU A 82 8.58 -11.69 -4.45
N ALA A 83 7.71 -11.97 -3.48
CA ALA A 83 8.09 -12.71 -2.29
C ALA A 83 8.62 -14.12 -2.61
N ASN A 84 8.00 -14.81 -3.58
CA ASN A 84 8.40 -16.15 -3.99
C ASN A 84 9.72 -16.18 -4.79
N LYS A 85 10.07 -15.08 -5.46
CA LYS A 85 11.39 -14.94 -6.13
C LYS A 85 12.54 -14.75 -5.14
N VAL A 86 12.24 -14.54 -3.87
CA VAL A 86 13.22 -14.33 -2.81
C VAL A 86 13.22 -15.55 -1.89
N GLU A 87 14.37 -16.23 -1.77
CA GLU A 87 14.50 -17.42 -0.92
C GLU A 87 14.48 -17.10 0.57
N ARG A 88 15.00 -15.91 0.95
CA ARG A 88 15.05 -15.44 2.34
C ARG A 88 13.70 -14.92 2.83
N PRO A 89 13.44 -14.92 4.15
CA PRO A 89 12.35 -14.18 4.74
C PRO A 89 12.41 -12.70 4.34
N ILE A 90 11.25 -12.06 4.23
CA ILE A 90 11.09 -10.71 3.69
C ILE A 90 10.51 -9.73 4.72
N HIS A 91 10.77 -8.46 4.51
CA HIS A 91 10.06 -7.37 5.16
C HIS A 91 9.07 -6.76 4.18
N LEU A 92 7.87 -6.43 4.65
CA LEU A 92 6.83 -5.77 3.85
C LEU A 92 6.58 -4.36 4.34
N VAL A 93 6.53 -3.42 3.41
CA VAL A 93 6.17 -2.01 3.66
C VAL A 93 5.07 -1.63 2.67
N GLY A 94 4.03 -0.95 3.11
CA GLY A 94 2.98 -0.47 2.20
C GLY A 94 2.35 0.83 2.65
N HIS A 95 1.83 1.61 1.69
CA HIS A 95 1.04 2.79 1.93
C HIS A 95 -0.35 2.67 1.31
N SER A 96 -1.38 3.06 2.05
CA SER A 96 -2.76 3.13 1.55
C SER A 96 -3.22 1.80 0.92
N TYR A 97 -3.52 1.75 -0.37
CA TYR A 97 -3.84 0.54 -1.12
C TYR A 97 -2.72 -0.50 -1.02
N GLY A 98 -1.47 -0.09 -1.22
CA GLY A 98 -0.31 -0.97 -1.06
C GLY A 98 -0.17 -1.51 0.36
N ALA A 99 -0.61 -0.77 1.39
CA ALA A 99 -0.63 -1.26 2.76
C ALA A 99 -1.75 -2.31 2.98
N ALA A 100 -2.91 -2.14 2.36
CA ALA A 100 -3.97 -3.15 2.39
C ALA A 100 -3.51 -4.46 1.71
N LEU A 101 -2.83 -4.36 0.57
CA LEU A 101 -2.25 -5.52 -0.12
C LEU A 101 -1.11 -6.16 0.67
N ALA A 102 -0.22 -5.36 1.30
CA ALA A 102 0.86 -5.88 2.14
C ALA A 102 0.32 -6.63 3.37
N LEU A 103 -0.78 -6.17 3.95
CA LEU A 103 -1.47 -6.86 5.04
C LEU A 103 -2.02 -8.22 4.60
N GLU A 104 -2.68 -8.28 3.44
CA GLU A 104 -3.17 -9.54 2.86
C GLU A 104 -2.02 -10.48 2.46
N ALA A 105 -0.94 -9.93 1.89
CA ALA A 105 0.26 -10.72 1.58
C ALA A 105 0.88 -11.30 2.85
N ALA A 106 0.96 -10.53 3.93
CA ALA A 106 1.49 -11.01 5.22
C ALA A 106 0.64 -12.16 5.78
N ARG A 107 -0.68 -12.08 5.67
CA ARG A 107 -1.60 -13.15 6.08
C ARG A 107 -1.37 -14.43 5.29
N GLY A 108 -1.16 -14.34 3.97
CA GLY A 108 -0.92 -15.49 3.10
C GLY A 108 0.49 -16.09 3.20
N LEU A 109 1.50 -15.26 3.43
CA LEU A 109 2.92 -15.69 3.48
C LEU A 109 3.34 -16.19 4.87
N GLY A 110 2.59 -15.85 5.92
CA GLY A 110 2.84 -16.33 7.29
C GLY A 110 4.27 -16.04 7.76
N SER A 111 4.98 -17.06 8.21
CA SER A 111 6.34 -16.96 8.77
C SER A 111 7.41 -16.47 7.79
N LYS A 112 7.12 -16.40 6.49
CA LYS A 112 8.02 -15.79 5.52
C LYS A 112 8.15 -14.26 5.72
N VAL A 113 7.19 -13.62 6.41
CA VAL A 113 7.22 -12.19 6.70
C VAL A 113 7.90 -11.93 8.04
N GLN A 114 9.07 -11.33 8.00
CA GLN A 114 9.86 -10.97 9.20
C GLN A 114 9.33 -9.72 9.90
N SER A 115 8.85 -8.75 9.15
CA SER A 115 8.17 -7.58 9.69
C SER A 115 7.22 -6.96 8.67
N LEU A 116 6.25 -6.21 9.19
CA LEU A 116 5.25 -5.52 8.41
C LEU A 116 5.19 -4.05 8.83
N THR A 117 5.22 -3.13 7.86
CA THR A 117 4.99 -1.71 8.10
C THR A 117 3.83 -1.23 7.24
N LEU A 118 2.80 -0.73 7.88
CA LEU A 118 1.57 -0.26 7.23
C LEU A 118 1.38 1.23 7.48
N VAL A 119 1.53 2.03 6.43
CA VAL A 119 1.26 3.47 6.47
C VAL A 119 -0.16 3.70 5.98
N GLU A 120 -1.03 4.17 6.87
CA GLU A 120 -2.42 4.50 6.51
C GLU A 120 -3.17 3.40 5.74
N PRO A 121 -3.19 2.13 6.19
CA PRO A 121 -3.84 1.04 5.47
C PRO A 121 -5.33 1.31 5.24
N VAL A 122 -5.82 1.02 4.03
CA VAL A 122 -7.21 1.27 3.63
C VAL A 122 -8.05 -0.03 3.52
N ALA A 123 -7.87 -0.96 4.45
CA ALA A 123 -8.69 -2.17 4.55
C ALA A 123 -10.14 -1.84 4.95
N PHE A 124 -10.85 -1.11 4.07
CA PHE A 124 -12.16 -0.51 4.35
C PHE A 124 -13.30 -1.53 4.46
N ASN A 125 -13.15 -2.75 3.88
CA ASN A 125 -14.07 -3.84 4.13
C ASN A 125 -14.31 -4.08 5.64
N LEU A 126 -13.29 -3.87 6.46
CA LEU A 126 -13.40 -4.04 7.92
C LEU A 126 -14.41 -3.07 8.53
N LEU A 127 -14.51 -1.83 8.03
CA LEU A 127 -15.51 -0.89 8.50
C LEU A 127 -16.93 -1.40 8.27
N ARG A 128 -17.17 -2.01 7.11
CA ARG A 128 -18.45 -2.61 6.76
C ARG A 128 -18.75 -3.87 7.59
N VAL A 129 -17.80 -4.79 7.65
CA VAL A 129 -17.96 -6.07 8.35
C VAL A 129 -18.17 -5.86 9.84
N GLU A 130 -17.41 -4.94 10.44
CA GLU A 130 -17.51 -4.59 11.88
C GLU A 130 -18.58 -3.52 12.16
N ARG A 131 -19.41 -3.19 11.16
CA ARG A 131 -20.54 -2.23 11.27
C ARG A 131 -20.14 -0.88 11.86
N ARG A 132 -18.97 -0.37 11.43
CA ARG A 132 -18.46 0.92 11.90
C ARG A 132 -19.18 2.08 11.23
N PRO A 133 -19.55 3.16 11.97
CA PRO A 133 -20.23 4.31 11.38
C PRO A 133 -19.40 5.02 10.33
N GLU A 134 -18.06 4.92 10.41
CA GLU A 134 -17.13 5.50 9.44
C GLU A 134 -17.27 4.89 8.04
N TRP A 135 -17.92 3.72 7.90
CA TRP A 135 -18.21 3.10 6.62
C TRP A 135 -18.99 4.01 5.67
N ALA A 136 -19.97 4.75 6.17
CA ALA A 136 -20.81 5.61 5.34
C ALA A 136 -20.01 6.68 4.56
N GLU A 137 -18.90 7.18 5.15
CA GLU A 137 -18.03 8.16 4.48
C GLU A 137 -17.29 7.51 3.28
N ILE A 138 -16.83 6.27 3.44
CA ILE A 138 -16.11 5.53 2.38
C ILE A 138 -17.09 5.08 1.28
N GLU A 139 -18.27 4.62 1.65
CA GLU A 139 -19.33 4.26 0.71
C GLU A 139 -19.70 5.44 -0.18
N GLN A 140 -19.93 6.63 0.41
CA GLN A 140 -20.21 7.85 -0.34
C GLN A 140 -19.08 8.22 -1.31
N LEU A 141 -17.82 8.10 -0.87
CA LEU A 141 -16.68 8.36 -1.76
C LEU A 141 -16.62 7.35 -2.91
N GLY A 142 -16.79 6.07 -2.61
CA GLY A 142 -16.81 4.99 -3.61
C GLY A 142 -17.92 5.22 -4.65
N VAL A 143 -19.14 5.50 -4.19
CA VAL A 143 -20.28 5.80 -5.07
C VAL A 143 -19.98 7.02 -5.95
N ALA A 144 -19.41 8.10 -5.40
CA ALA A 144 -19.10 9.30 -6.17
C ALA A 144 -18.06 9.02 -7.28
N VAL A 145 -16.99 8.28 -6.95
CA VAL A 145 -15.95 7.92 -7.92
C VAL A 145 -16.51 6.97 -8.99
N LEU A 146 -17.19 5.90 -8.60
CA LEU A 146 -17.75 4.90 -9.52
C LEU A 146 -18.79 5.51 -10.45
N THR A 147 -19.71 6.34 -9.92
CA THR A 147 -20.73 7.02 -10.74
C THR A 147 -20.08 7.98 -11.74
N ALA A 148 -19.08 8.75 -11.34
CA ALA A 148 -18.41 9.66 -12.25
C ALA A 148 -17.68 8.91 -13.37
N VAL A 149 -16.96 7.81 -13.05
CA VAL A 149 -16.30 6.96 -14.04
C VAL A 149 -17.30 6.32 -15.00
N SER A 150 -18.41 5.77 -14.50
CA SER A 150 -19.45 5.14 -15.35
C SER A 150 -20.13 6.12 -16.32
N ASN A 151 -20.14 7.41 -15.97
CA ASN A 151 -20.65 8.47 -16.82
C ASN A 151 -19.60 9.10 -17.76
N GLY A 152 -18.36 8.58 -17.78
CA GLY A 152 -17.24 9.13 -18.56
C GLY A 152 -16.68 10.45 -18.03
N ASN A 153 -16.98 10.81 -16.78
CA ASN A 153 -16.56 12.06 -16.13
C ASN A 153 -15.28 11.84 -15.31
N ASP A 154 -14.21 11.36 -15.95
CA ASP A 154 -12.96 10.94 -15.29
C ASP A 154 -12.30 12.06 -14.47
N ARG A 155 -12.38 13.31 -14.93
CA ARG A 155 -11.85 14.47 -14.17
C ARG A 155 -12.61 14.70 -12.86
N ASP A 156 -13.92 14.50 -12.86
CA ASP A 156 -14.73 14.66 -11.65
C ASP A 156 -14.47 13.52 -10.67
N ALA A 157 -14.32 12.29 -11.18
CA ALA A 157 -13.92 11.15 -10.39
C ALA A 157 -12.54 11.38 -9.71
N ALA A 158 -11.53 11.81 -10.48
CA ALA A 158 -10.21 12.16 -9.98
C ALA A 158 -10.27 13.31 -8.95
N SER A 159 -11.12 14.31 -9.20
CA SER A 159 -11.35 15.43 -8.28
C SER A 159 -12.01 14.96 -6.98
N ALA A 160 -13.02 14.11 -7.03
CA ALA A 160 -13.68 13.55 -5.85
C ALA A 160 -12.68 12.77 -4.99
N PHE A 161 -11.91 11.86 -5.61
CA PHE A 161 -10.89 11.04 -4.95
C PHE A 161 -9.80 11.89 -4.29
N MET A 162 -9.18 12.79 -5.03
CA MET A 162 -8.03 13.55 -4.51
C MET A 162 -8.43 14.66 -3.53
N ARG A 163 -9.61 15.27 -3.69
CA ARG A 163 -10.13 16.22 -2.69
C ARG A 163 -10.40 15.56 -1.35
N TYR A 164 -10.75 14.30 -1.38
CA TYR A 164 -10.94 13.53 -0.15
C TYR A 164 -9.61 13.37 0.60
N TRP A 165 -8.53 13.00 -0.07
CA TRP A 165 -7.24 12.71 0.57
C TRP A 165 -6.33 13.94 0.78
N LEU A 166 -6.29 14.86 -0.18
CA LEU A 166 -5.45 16.08 -0.12
C LEU A 166 -6.16 17.29 0.47
N GLY A 167 -7.50 17.30 0.44
CA GLY A 167 -8.32 18.47 0.72
C GLY A 167 -8.52 19.37 -0.50
N ARG A 168 -9.62 20.16 -0.47
CA ARG A 168 -10.09 20.98 -1.60
C ARG A 168 -9.04 21.99 -2.10
N LEU A 169 -8.41 22.71 -1.18
CA LEU A 169 -7.47 23.78 -1.55
C LEU A 169 -6.20 23.22 -2.20
N ARG A 170 -5.60 22.17 -1.64
CA ARG A 170 -4.39 21.56 -2.21
C ARG A 170 -4.67 20.96 -3.58
N TRP A 171 -5.81 20.28 -3.77
CA TRP A 171 -6.19 19.76 -5.08
C TRP A 171 -6.38 20.89 -6.09
N TRP A 172 -7.06 21.98 -5.72
CA TRP A 172 -7.26 23.13 -6.59
C TRP A 172 -5.93 23.76 -7.04
N LEU A 173 -4.97 23.89 -6.13
CA LEU A 173 -3.62 24.42 -6.40
C LEU A 173 -2.69 23.43 -7.11
N SER A 174 -3.07 22.17 -7.26
CA SER A 174 -2.23 21.14 -7.89
C SER A 174 -2.00 21.45 -9.36
N PRO A 175 -0.76 21.20 -9.89
CA PRO A 175 -0.46 21.37 -11.29
C PRO A 175 -1.35 20.53 -12.20
N GLU A 176 -1.72 21.04 -13.38
CA GLU A 176 -2.55 20.30 -14.34
C GLU A 176 -1.92 18.97 -14.78
N LYS A 177 -0.58 18.91 -14.88
CA LYS A 177 0.12 17.64 -15.16
C LYS A 177 -0.16 16.58 -14.09
N PHE A 178 -0.20 16.97 -12.81
CA PHE A 178 -0.55 16.04 -11.73
C PHE A 178 -2.00 15.62 -11.80
N LYS A 179 -2.93 16.56 -12.02
CA LYS A 179 -4.36 16.26 -12.18
C LYS A 179 -4.62 15.32 -13.35
N ALA A 180 -3.95 15.55 -14.48
CA ALA A 180 -4.04 14.68 -15.66
C ALA A 180 -3.51 13.26 -15.37
N ALA A 181 -2.40 13.13 -14.63
CA ALA A 181 -1.85 11.84 -14.24
C ALA A 181 -2.83 11.03 -13.36
N ILE A 182 -3.48 11.68 -12.39
CA ILE A 182 -4.52 11.02 -11.57
C ILE A 182 -5.74 10.64 -12.43
N THR A 183 -6.17 11.54 -13.32
CA THR A 183 -7.30 11.26 -14.22
C THR A 183 -7.04 10.05 -15.10
N ALA A 184 -5.81 9.91 -15.62
CA ALA A 184 -5.43 8.78 -16.47
C ALA A 184 -5.47 7.41 -15.76
N THR A 185 -5.42 7.39 -14.43
CA THR A 185 -5.43 6.16 -13.63
C THR A 185 -6.76 5.95 -12.87
N ILE A 186 -7.73 6.83 -13.04
CA ILE A 186 -8.93 6.84 -12.19
C ILE A 186 -9.82 5.61 -12.36
N HIS A 187 -9.85 5.02 -13.55
CA HIS A 187 -10.56 3.76 -13.81
C HIS A 187 -9.97 2.62 -12.95
N LYS A 188 -8.63 2.57 -12.81
CA LYS A 188 -7.99 1.60 -11.93
C LYS A 188 -8.32 1.86 -10.46
N VAL A 189 -8.33 3.12 -10.03
CA VAL A 189 -8.75 3.50 -8.67
C VAL A 189 -10.20 3.06 -8.39
N ALA A 190 -11.09 3.21 -9.36
CA ALA A 190 -12.48 2.75 -9.23
C ALA A 190 -12.56 1.22 -9.01
N LEU A 191 -11.75 0.44 -9.74
CA LEU A 191 -11.64 -1.02 -9.53
C LEU A 191 -11.08 -1.35 -8.13
N GLU A 192 -10.10 -0.60 -7.64
CA GLU A 192 -9.55 -0.78 -6.28
C GLU A 192 -10.60 -0.51 -5.20
N PHE A 193 -11.45 0.50 -5.38
CA PHE A 193 -12.58 0.72 -4.46
C PHE A 193 -13.51 -0.49 -4.39
N MET A 194 -13.87 -1.07 -5.53
CA MET A 194 -14.70 -2.29 -5.55
C MET A 194 -14.05 -3.42 -4.76
N ILE A 195 -12.75 -3.66 -4.99
CA ILE A 195 -11.97 -4.70 -4.31
C ILE A 195 -11.90 -4.45 -2.80
N LEU A 196 -11.55 -3.23 -2.40
CA LEU A 196 -11.41 -2.87 -0.98
C LEU A 196 -12.75 -2.93 -0.22
N ILE A 197 -13.86 -2.75 -0.92
CA ILE A 197 -15.21 -2.84 -0.35
C ILE A 197 -15.68 -4.30 -0.27
N GLU A 198 -15.37 -5.12 -1.28
CA GLU A 198 -15.84 -6.49 -1.40
C GLU A 198 -14.93 -7.51 -0.71
N ALA A 199 -13.73 -7.14 -0.29
CA ALA A 199 -12.79 -8.03 0.39
C ALA A 199 -13.48 -8.78 1.54
N GLY A 200 -13.28 -10.10 1.58
CA GLY A 200 -13.99 -10.98 2.51
C GLY A 200 -13.31 -11.16 3.86
N ALA A 201 -12.09 -10.63 4.06
CA ALA A 201 -11.35 -10.81 5.30
C ALA A 201 -12.06 -10.12 6.49
N ARG A 202 -12.09 -10.82 7.62
CA ARG A 202 -12.59 -10.33 8.91
C ARG A 202 -11.44 -9.87 9.79
N LEU A 203 -11.73 -9.07 10.77
CA LEU A 203 -10.72 -8.58 11.71
C LEU A 203 -10.00 -9.73 12.43
N SER A 204 -10.73 -10.80 12.78
CA SER A 204 -10.17 -12.01 13.40
C SER A 204 -9.14 -12.74 12.55
N ASP A 205 -9.20 -12.63 11.24
CA ASP A 205 -8.30 -13.34 10.33
C ASP A 205 -6.86 -12.81 10.43
N TYR A 206 -6.71 -11.57 10.86
CA TYR A 206 -5.39 -10.93 11.04
C TYR A 206 -4.67 -11.33 12.33
N ALA A 207 -5.33 -12.06 13.24
CA ALA A 207 -4.66 -12.67 14.40
C ALA A 207 -3.58 -13.68 13.99
N SER A 208 -3.64 -14.21 12.76
CA SER A 208 -2.63 -15.10 12.19
C SER A 208 -1.35 -14.37 11.75
N VAL A 209 -1.37 -13.04 11.60
CA VAL A 209 -0.21 -12.23 11.22
C VAL A 209 0.63 -11.94 12.46
N THR A 210 1.57 -12.84 12.75
CA THR A 210 2.43 -12.76 13.94
C THR A 210 3.69 -11.93 13.73
N ALA A 211 3.96 -11.48 12.51
CA ALA A 211 5.09 -10.60 12.21
C ALA A 211 5.01 -9.30 13.03
N PRO A 212 6.13 -8.83 13.63
CA PRO A 212 6.20 -7.52 14.24
C PRO A 212 5.69 -6.45 13.28
N THR A 213 4.65 -5.72 13.69
CA THR A 213 3.95 -4.78 12.79
C THR A 213 4.04 -3.35 13.32
N LEU A 214 4.48 -2.43 12.47
CA LEU A 214 4.41 -0.99 12.70
C LEU A 214 3.24 -0.40 11.91
N LEU A 215 2.27 0.19 12.61
CA LEU A 215 1.19 0.99 12.05
C LEU A 215 1.55 2.48 12.14
N ILE A 216 1.58 3.18 11.01
CA ILE A 216 1.83 4.63 10.96
C ILE A 216 0.55 5.32 10.51
N VAL A 217 0.09 6.29 11.32
CA VAL A 217 -1.15 7.04 11.05
C VAL A 217 -0.95 8.52 11.26
N GLY A 218 -1.46 9.35 10.36
CA GLY A 218 -1.41 10.80 10.50
C GLY A 218 -2.36 11.33 11.57
N GLY A 219 -1.88 12.30 12.36
CA GLY A 219 -2.69 12.96 13.38
C GLY A 219 -3.89 13.75 12.81
N LYS A 220 -3.85 14.10 11.52
CA LYS A 220 -4.92 14.78 10.77
C LYS A 220 -5.59 13.88 9.73
N THR A 221 -5.36 12.55 9.79
CA THR A 221 -6.03 11.63 8.87
C THR A 221 -7.53 11.60 9.10
N ARG A 222 -8.27 11.13 8.10
CA ARG A 222 -9.73 11.01 8.19
C ARG A 222 -10.17 9.88 9.10
N ALA A 223 -11.38 10.02 9.63
CA ALA A 223 -11.95 9.05 10.58
C ALA A 223 -11.93 7.60 10.08
N PRO A 224 -12.30 7.29 8.80
CA PRO A 224 -12.25 5.92 8.31
C PRO A 224 -10.86 5.29 8.36
N ALA A 225 -9.82 5.99 7.89
CA ALA A 225 -8.46 5.45 7.92
C ALA A 225 -7.95 5.26 9.36
N ARG A 226 -8.26 6.20 10.26
CA ARG A 226 -7.96 6.06 11.68
C ARG A 226 -8.67 4.88 12.32
N ALA A 227 -9.95 4.66 11.99
CA ALA A 227 -10.72 3.53 12.50
C ALA A 227 -10.13 2.19 12.06
N VAL A 228 -9.71 2.06 10.79
CA VAL A 228 -9.00 0.86 10.30
C VAL A 228 -7.72 0.62 11.09
N VAL A 229 -6.86 1.64 11.28
CA VAL A 229 -5.63 1.50 12.06
C VAL A 229 -5.92 1.07 13.50
N ASN A 230 -6.94 1.67 14.14
CA ASN A 230 -7.32 1.29 15.50
C ASN A 230 -7.82 -0.15 15.61
N MET A 231 -8.60 -0.64 14.62
CA MET A 231 -9.04 -2.03 14.59
C MET A 231 -7.86 -2.98 14.38
N LEU A 232 -6.97 -2.68 13.42
CA LEU A 232 -5.79 -3.50 13.15
C LEU A 232 -4.82 -3.53 14.33
N SER A 233 -4.67 -2.41 15.07
CA SER A 233 -3.81 -2.37 16.27
C SER A 233 -4.27 -3.30 17.40
N GLN A 234 -5.55 -3.65 17.40
CA GLN A 234 -6.13 -4.58 18.38
C GLN A 234 -6.12 -6.04 17.88
N ALA A 235 -6.18 -6.25 16.58
CA ALA A 235 -6.25 -7.57 15.98
C ALA A 235 -4.88 -8.20 15.72
N LEU A 236 -3.88 -7.39 15.37
CA LEU A 236 -2.52 -7.84 15.10
C LEU A 236 -1.78 -8.06 16.42
N PRO A 237 -1.31 -9.29 16.73
CA PRO A 237 -0.78 -9.62 18.05
C PRO A 237 0.50 -8.87 18.42
N ASN A 238 1.31 -8.47 17.44
CA ASN A 238 2.59 -7.80 17.63
C ASN A 238 2.62 -6.40 17.00
N ALA A 239 1.48 -5.67 17.03
CA ALA A 239 1.39 -4.34 16.47
C ALA A 239 1.83 -3.24 17.44
N THR A 240 2.54 -2.26 16.90
CA THR A 240 2.79 -0.96 17.53
C THR A 240 2.25 0.14 16.63
N THR A 241 1.71 1.21 17.20
CA THR A 241 1.14 2.32 16.44
C THR A 241 1.90 3.61 16.72
N THR A 242 2.26 4.33 15.65
CA THR A 242 2.85 5.66 15.74
C THR A 242 1.95 6.68 15.05
N VAL A 243 1.62 7.76 15.77
CA VAL A 243 0.83 8.88 15.24
C VAL A 243 1.76 10.00 14.79
N LEU A 244 1.76 10.33 13.51
CA LEU A 244 2.51 11.46 12.95
C LEU A 244 1.74 12.76 13.17
N LYS A 245 2.22 13.57 14.11
CA LYS A 245 1.59 14.87 14.43
C LYS A 245 1.63 15.79 13.20
N GLY A 246 0.48 16.34 12.83
CA GLY A 246 0.37 17.29 11.72
C GLY A 246 0.20 16.66 10.34
N ALA A 247 0.54 15.38 10.18
CA ALA A 247 0.38 14.64 8.93
C ALA A 247 -1.07 14.15 8.73
N GLY A 248 -1.43 13.93 7.46
CA GLY A 248 -2.66 13.25 7.04
C GLY A 248 -2.33 12.00 6.25
N HIS A 249 -3.32 11.49 5.50
CA HIS A 249 -3.21 10.25 4.72
C HIS A 249 -1.99 10.22 3.78
N MET A 250 -1.70 11.34 3.12
CA MET A 250 -0.57 11.44 2.17
C MET A 250 0.77 11.71 2.87
N SER A 251 0.97 11.17 4.08
CA SER A 251 2.18 11.39 4.88
C SER A 251 3.49 11.00 4.17
N PRO A 252 3.60 9.94 3.34
CA PRO A 252 4.84 9.65 2.62
C PRO A 252 5.28 10.78 1.68
N PHE A 253 4.33 11.56 1.15
CA PHE A 253 4.62 12.71 0.27
C PHE A 253 4.78 14.03 1.03
N THR A 254 4.11 14.20 2.16
CA THR A 254 4.08 15.48 2.89
C THR A 254 5.05 15.54 4.06
N HIS A 255 5.43 14.40 4.61
CA HIS A 255 6.33 14.22 5.76
C HIS A 255 7.31 13.05 5.50
N PRO A 256 7.99 13.03 4.32
CA PRO A 256 8.79 11.87 3.91
C PRO A 256 9.92 11.56 4.90
N SER A 257 10.57 12.57 5.47
CA SER A 257 11.68 12.35 6.41
C SER A 257 11.25 11.61 7.66
N GLU A 258 10.09 11.96 8.24
CA GLU A 258 9.58 11.28 9.44
C GLU A 258 9.10 9.87 9.12
N VAL A 259 8.35 9.70 8.02
CA VAL A 259 7.87 8.38 7.58
C VAL A 259 9.06 7.44 7.31
N ASN A 260 10.04 7.90 6.52
CA ASN A 260 11.21 7.09 6.15
C ASN A 260 12.04 6.72 7.39
N ARG A 261 12.23 7.64 8.35
CA ARG A 261 12.93 7.36 9.60
C ARG A 261 12.22 6.30 10.44
N LEU A 262 10.88 6.34 10.51
CA LEU A 262 10.10 5.34 11.24
C LEU A 262 10.20 3.96 10.58
N ILE A 263 10.09 3.88 9.25
CA ILE A 263 10.22 2.64 8.49
C ILE A 263 11.62 2.06 8.67
N ALA A 264 12.66 2.86 8.42
CA ALA A 264 14.06 2.40 8.56
C ALA A 264 14.38 1.94 9.99
N GLY A 265 13.89 2.66 11.00
CA GLY A 265 14.06 2.29 12.40
C GLY A 265 13.36 0.96 12.75
N HIS A 266 12.15 0.74 12.24
CA HIS A 266 11.45 -0.54 12.43
C HIS A 266 12.19 -1.69 11.76
N LEU A 267 12.59 -1.53 10.51
CA LEU A 267 13.37 -2.54 9.78
C LEU A 267 14.68 -2.90 10.51
N ALA A 268 15.45 -1.89 10.94
CA ALA A 268 16.70 -2.10 11.66
C ALA A 268 16.50 -2.86 12.99
N ALA A 269 15.45 -2.55 13.74
CA ALA A 269 15.11 -3.26 14.98
C ALA A 269 14.75 -4.73 14.75
N GLN A 270 14.17 -5.08 13.60
CA GLN A 270 13.83 -6.46 13.29
C GLN A 270 15.03 -7.22 12.71
N ARG A 271 15.92 -6.56 11.95
CA ARG A 271 17.17 -7.18 11.48
C ARG A 271 18.05 -7.69 12.62
N GLN A 272 18.09 -6.99 13.74
CA GLN A 272 18.86 -7.41 14.93
C GLN A 272 18.32 -8.67 15.61
N ARG A 273 17.09 -9.05 15.31
CA ARG A 273 16.43 -10.27 15.84
C ARG A 273 16.58 -11.47 14.92
N GLU A 274 17.13 -11.30 13.71
CA GLU A 274 17.44 -12.41 12.83
C GLU A 274 18.56 -13.25 13.44
N PRO A 275 18.44 -14.60 13.51
CA PRO A 275 19.56 -15.44 13.85
C PRO A 275 20.69 -15.21 12.83
N ALA A 276 21.93 -15.18 13.32
CA ALA A 276 23.09 -15.05 12.43
C ALA A 276 23.02 -16.10 11.31
N PRO A 277 23.36 -15.76 10.05
CA PRO A 277 23.40 -16.75 8.99
C PRO A 277 24.31 -17.89 9.40
N LEU A 278 23.83 -19.12 9.17
CA LEU A 278 24.69 -20.32 9.40
C LEU A 278 25.94 -20.13 8.55
N PRO A 279 27.13 -20.43 9.09
CA PRO A 279 28.36 -20.38 8.32
C PRO A 279 28.22 -21.28 7.09
N GLU A 280 28.58 -20.74 5.93
CA GLU A 280 28.63 -21.51 4.69
C GLU A 280 29.54 -22.75 4.92
N ALA A 281 29.00 -23.94 4.63
CA ALA A 281 29.68 -25.21 4.80
C ALA A 281 30.70 -25.46 3.69
#